data_ad1a8fe5a43845ef84772586b2bb9ff8
#
_entry.id   ad1a8fe5a43845ef84772586b2bb9ff8
#
_cell.length_a   1.000
_cell.length_b   1.000
_cell.length_c   1.000
_cell.angle_alpha   90.00
_cell.angle_beta   90.00
_cell.angle_gamma   90.00
#
_symmetry.space_group_name_H-M   'P 1'
#
loop_
_entity.id
_entity.type
_entity.pdbx_description
1 polymer ?
#
loop_
_entity_poly.entity_id
_entity_poly.type
_entity_poly.pdbx_seq_one_letter_code
_entity_poly.pdbx_strand_id
1 'polypeptide(L)'
;SQEEKVRVKSSDAEKAFAETFRDAVNSLTVGVVVAGADGTVIFRNSLALGLTGAVHSDVLVDEAVEVHLSGALAGRTGRQIIDLFGPPRKVVAVSSLPLESGGAVAMIEDITEQHLVDTVRTDFVANISHELKTPVGALAVLAEALAEEDDLDIVHRLSEKMVDEAIRVGRTIDDLLELSRIEFGGEAVKDPVSVESILQESIERGRSMATTHSIKVVMNTPDADMQAIGDRRQLVSAVSNLVENAVKYSEPDSSVEVSALVDSDWVEMRVRDFGVGIPLRDLDRIFERFYRVDRARSRDTGGTGLGLAIVRHVANNHDGEVSVTSIEGEGSTFVLKVPRFTVKKENP
;
A
#
# COMPACT_ATOMS: atom_id res chain seq x y z
N SER A 1 18.17 -67.51 4.13
CA SER A 1 18.35 -67.80 2.69
C SER A 1 18.62 -66.49 1.92
N GLN A 2 19.11 -66.59 0.70
CA GLN A 2 19.43 -65.42 -0.15
C GLN A 2 18.17 -64.58 -0.49
N GLU A 3 17.03 -65.22 -0.61
CA GLU A 3 15.70 -64.58 -0.86
C GLU A 3 15.24 -63.70 0.35
N GLU A 4 15.51 -64.14 1.55
CA GLU A 4 15.14 -63.42 2.77
C GLU A 4 15.98 -62.11 2.96
N LYS A 5 17.26 -62.16 2.55
CA LYS A 5 18.13 -60.96 2.53
C LYS A 5 17.72 -59.94 1.45
N VAL A 6 17.23 -60.39 0.33
CA VAL A 6 16.72 -59.48 -0.75
C VAL A 6 15.41 -58.83 -0.31
N ARG A 7 14.51 -59.58 0.34
CA ARG A 7 13.22 -59.06 0.85
C ARG A 7 13.39 -58.07 1.98
N VAL A 8 14.35 -58.27 2.87
CA VAL A 8 14.70 -57.31 3.94
C VAL A 8 15.31 -56.04 3.34
N LYS A 9 16.24 -56.11 2.39
CA LYS A 9 16.82 -54.96 1.70
C LYS A 9 15.79 -54.14 0.91
N SER A 10 14.79 -54.80 0.29
CA SER A 10 13.68 -54.10 -0.40
C SER A 10 12.80 -53.34 0.60
N SER A 11 12.46 -53.96 1.73
CA SER A 11 11.68 -53.33 2.81
C SER A 11 12.39 -52.12 3.45
N ASP A 12 13.70 -52.22 3.64
CA ASP A 12 14.49 -51.11 4.22
C ASP A 12 14.64 -49.93 3.23
N ALA A 13 14.78 -50.25 1.91
CA ALA A 13 14.83 -49.23 0.88
C ALA A 13 13.45 -48.49 0.72
N GLU A 14 12.33 -49.24 0.79
CA GLU A 14 10.98 -48.67 0.76
C GLU A 14 10.71 -47.77 1.96
N LYS A 15 11.15 -48.17 3.18
CA LYS A 15 11.04 -47.33 4.39
C LYS A 15 11.86 -46.06 4.28
N ALA A 16 13.13 -46.17 3.86
CA ALA A 16 14.01 -45.03 3.68
C ALA A 16 13.44 -44.04 2.62
N PHE A 17 12.88 -44.57 1.54
CA PHE A 17 12.19 -43.72 0.52
C PHE A 17 10.96 -43.01 1.11
N ALA A 18 10.12 -43.72 1.85
CA ALA A 18 8.93 -43.15 2.48
C ALA A 18 9.26 -42.06 3.52
N GLU A 19 10.33 -42.27 4.30
CA GLU A 19 10.84 -41.27 5.26
C GLU A 19 11.35 -40.02 4.52
N THR A 20 12.22 -40.19 3.53
CA THR A 20 12.76 -39.10 2.72
C THR A 20 11.67 -38.35 2.01
N PHE A 21 10.69 -39.04 1.45
CA PHE A 21 9.53 -38.41 0.79
C PHE A 21 8.68 -37.61 1.79
N ARG A 22 8.43 -38.14 2.97
CA ARG A 22 7.70 -37.45 4.04
C ARG A 22 8.42 -36.18 4.48
N ASP A 23 9.73 -36.25 4.66
CA ASP A 23 10.55 -35.08 5.04
C ASP A 23 10.54 -34.02 3.91
N ALA A 24 10.64 -34.43 2.67
CA ALA A 24 10.54 -33.53 1.51
C ALA A 24 9.17 -32.81 1.46
N VAL A 25 8.08 -33.54 1.66
CA VAL A 25 6.72 -32.93 1.67
C VAL A 25 6.49 -32.07 2.90
N ASN A 26 7.08 -32.39 4.04
CA ASN A 26 7.03 -31.55 5.25
C ASN A 26 7.86 -30.26 5.12
N SER A 27 8.86 -30.22 4.24
CA SER A 27 9.64 -29.01 3.97
C SER A 27 8.97 -28.02 3.00
N LEU A 28 7.85 -28.42 2.39
CA LEU A 28 7.08 -27.51 1.51
C LEU A 28 6.43 -26.39 2.34
N THR A 29 6.30 -25.24 1.70
CA THR A 29 5.62 -24.04 2.27
C THR A 29 4.09 -24.09 2.07
N VAL A 30 3.56 -25.22 1.64
CA VAL A 30 2.12 -25.46 1.43
C VAL A 30 1.65 -26.65 2.25
N GLY A 31 0.44 -26.59 2.79
CA GLY A 31 -0.22 -27.72 3.42
C GLY A 31 -0.60 -28.75 2.35
N VAL A 32 -0.29 -30.01 2.57
CA VAL A 32 -0.59 -31.11 1.63
C VAL A 32 -1.43 -32.18 2.34
N VAL A 33 -2.56 -32.52 1.75
CA VAL A 33 -3.46 -33.60 2.17
C VAL A 33 -3.65 -34.56 1.02
N VAL A 34 -3.37 -35.82 1.24
CA VAL A 34 -3.51 -36.87 0.21
C VAL A 34 -4.59 -37.87 0.64
N ALA A 35 -5.50 -38.18 -0.28
CA ALA A 35 -6.53 -39.20 -0.09
C ALA A 35 -6.30 -40.36 -1.04
N GLY A 36 -6.59 -41.58 -0.57
CA GLY A 36 -6.62 -42.78 -1.38
C GLY A 36 -7.81 -42.83 -2.31
N ALA A 37 -7.86 -43.83 -3.18
CA ALA A 37 -8.96 -44.05 -4.13
C ALA A 37 -10.31 -44.27 -3.45
N ASP A 38 -10.32 -44.70 -2.19
CA ASP A 38 -11.49 -44.91 -1.34
C ASP A 38 -11.97 -43.63 -0.64
N GLY A 39 -11.24 -42.50 -0.84
CA GLY A 39 -11.53 -41.20 -0.19
C GLY A 39 -10.96 -41.07 1.22
N THR A 40 -10.29 -42.10 1.76
CA THR A 40 -9.66 -41.96 3.08
C THR A 40 -8.41 -41.12 2.98
N VAL A 41 -8.23 -40.19 3.96
CA VAL A 41 -7.01 -39.37 4.05
C VAL A 41 -5.86 -40.26 4.53
N ILE A 42 -4.87 -40.46 3.68
CA ILE A 42 -3.69 -41.29 3.94
C ILE A 42 -2.48 -40.51 4.41
N PHE A 43 -2.42 -39.19 4.15
CA PHE A 43 -1.31 -38.34 4.54
C PHE A 43 -1.75 -36.90 4.73
N ARG A 44 -1.19 -36.25 5.77
CA ARG A 44 -1.17 -34.80 5.97
C ARG A 44 0.24 -34.39 6.35
N ASN A 45 0.79 -33.32 5.75
CA ASN A 45 2.07 -32.79 6.18
C ASN A 45 1.92 -31.89 7.42
N SER A 46 3.05 -31.50 8.01
CA SER A 46 3.10 -30.70 9.25
C SER A 46 2.37 -29.34 9.09
N LEU A 47 2.46 -28.72 7.93
CA LEU A 47 1.80 -27.44 7.67
C LEU A 47 0.27 -27.59 7.57
N ALA A 48 -0.22 -28.64 6.91
CA ALA A 48 -1.65 -28.96 6.88
C ALA A 48 -2.22 -29.23 8.27
N LEU A 49 -1.41 -29.79 9.18
CA LEU A 49 -1.78 -30.00 10.58
C LEU A 49 -1.73 -28.71 11.41
N GLY A 50 -0.81 -27.81 11.10
CA GLY A 50 -0.56 -26.57 11.86
C GLY A 50 -1.45 -25.39 11.47
N LEU A 51 -2.11 -25.45 10.30
CA LEU A 51 -3.15 -24.48 9.91
C LEU A 51 -4.43 -24.66 10.72
N THR A 52 -4.49 -25.72 11.54
CA THR A 52 -5.58 -26.17 12.37
C THR A 52 -5.46 -25.74 13.86
N GLY A 53 -4.88 -24.57 14.18
CA GLY A 53 -4.60 -24.17 15.58
C GLY A 53 -5.59 -23.18 16.23
N ALA A 54 -6.61 -22.66 15.54
CA ALA A 54 -7.59 -21.72 16.08
C ALA A 54 -9.01 -22.25 15.85
N VAL A 55 -9.71 -22.57 16.91
CA VAL A 55 -10.93 -23.39 17.05
C VAL A 55 -12.09 -23.14 16.07
N HIS A 56 -12.11 -22.05 15.28
CA HIS A 56 -13.18 -21.74 14.31
C HIS A 56 -12.73 -21.68 12.85
N SER A 57 -11.46 -21.35 12.59
CA SER A 57 -10.91 -21.30 11.22
C SER A 57 -10.64 -22.66 10.61
N ASP A 58 -10.36 -23.63 11.46
CA ASP A 58 -10.03 -25.02 11.10
C ASP A 58 -11.17 -25.73 10.40
N VAL A 59 -12.40 -25.54 10.90
CA VAL A 59 -13.58 -26.21 10.36
C VAL A 59 -13.83 -25.83 8.89
N LEU A 60 -13.66 -24.55 8.53
CA LEU A 60 -13.88 -24.06 7.16
C LEU A 60 -12.84 -24.61 6.20
N VAL A 61 -11.58 -24.68 6.63
CA VAL A 61 -10.49 -25.22 5.80
C VAL A 61 -10.65 -26.72 5.64
N ASP A 62 -10.93 -27.46 6.72
CA ASP A 62 -11.15 -28.90 6.67
C ASP A 62 -12.38 -29.28 5.81
N GLU A 63 -13.49 -28.55 5.93
CA GLU A 63 -14.67 -28.74 5.08
C GLU A 63 -14.35 -28.50 3.60
N ALA A 64 -13.61 -27.42 3.30
CA ALA A 64 -13.19 -27.15 1.93
C ALA A 64 -12.25 -28.24 1.39
N VAL A 65 -11.31 -28.74 2.20
CA VAL A 65 -10.43 -29.84 1.82
C VAL A 65 -11.23 -31.10 1.51
N GLU A 66 -12.21 -31.47 2.33
CA GLU A 66 -13.08 -32.65 2.09
C GLU A 66 -13.89 -32.51 0.80
N VAL A 67 -14.52 -31.35 0.58
CA VAL A 67 -15.29 -31.07 -0.65
C VAL A 67 -14.40 -31.14 -1.87
N HIS A 68 -13.22 -30.54 -1.81
CA HIS A 68 -12.26 -30.51 -2.92
C HIS A 68 -11.65 -31.90 -3.20
N LEU A 69 -11.29 -32.66 -2.18
CA LEU A 69 -10.83 -34.06 -2.36
C LEU A 69 -11.89 -34.92 -2.99
N SER A 70 -13.15 -34.80 -2.53
CA SER A 70 -14.27 -35.55 -3.14
C SER A 70 -14.48 -35.17 -4.62
N GLY A 71 -14.33 -33.88 -4.96
CA GLY A 71 -14.36 -33.40 -6.34
C GLY A 71 -13.23 -33.98 -7.20
N ALA A 72 -12.02 -34.04 -6.65
CA ALA A 72 -10.83 -34.53 -7.33
C ALA A 72 -10.91 -36.06 -7.55
N LEU A 73 -11.44 -36.82 -6.60
CA LEU A 73 -11.73 -38.28 -6.78
C LEU A 73 -12.74 -38.52 -7.91
N ALA A 74 -13.65 -37.58 -8.17
CA ALA A 74 -14.55 -37.62 -9.32
C ALA A 74 -13.93 -37.06 -10.62
N GLY A 75 -12.61 -36.84 -10.66
CA GLY A 75 -11.86 -36.34 -11.81
C GLY A 75 -11.95 -34.84 -12.06
N ARG A 76 -12.44 -34.04 -11.08
CA ARG A 76 -12.58 -32.58 -11.21
C ARG A 76 -11.49 -31.87 -10.43
N THR A 77 -10.80 -30.94 -11.08
CA THR A 77 -9.90 -29.98 -10.39
C THR A 77 -10.72 -28.86 -9.80
N GLY A 78 -10.30 -28.34 -8.64
CA GLY A 78 -10.98 -27.23 -7.97
C GLY A 78 -10.00 -26.31 -7.28
N ARG A 79 -10.39 -25.04 -7.14
CA ARG A 79 -9.70 -24.04 -6.29
C ARG A 79 -10.74 -23.17 -5.61
N GLN A 80 -10.58 -22.94 -4.31
CA GLN A 80 -11.43 -22.09 -3.50
C GLN A 80 -10.54 -21.19 -2.65
N ILE A 81 -10.92 -19.92 -2.54
CA ILE A 81 -10.28 -18.97 -1.63
C ILE A 81 -11.19 -18.80 -0.42
N ILE A 82 -10.61 -18.88 0.77
CA ILE A 82 -11.31 -18.80 2.06
C ILE A 82 -10.70 -17.66 2.84
N ASP A 83 -11.55 -16.72 3.26
CA ASP A 83 -11.18 -15.62 4.13
C ASP A 83 -11.45 -16.03 5.59
N LEU A 84 -10.38 -16.15 6.37
CA LEU A 84 -10.42 -16.53 7.77
C LEU A 84 -10.41 -15.28 8.64
N PHE A 85 -11.57 -14.93 9.19
CA PHE A 85 -11.74 -13.78 10.08
C PHE A 85 -11.25 -14.15 11.48
N GLY A 86 -10.08 -13.65 11.84
CA GLY A 86 -9.50 -13.80 13.18
C GLY A 86 -8.29 -12.87 13.34
N PRO A 87 -7.82 -12.59 14.57
CA PRO A 87 -6.52 -11.94 14.76
C PRO A 87 -5.39 -13.01 14.76
N PRO A 88 -4.46 -13.02 13.76
CA PRO A 88 -4.47 -12.23 12.53
C PRO A 88 -5.45 -12.77 11.46
N ARG A 89 -6.01 -11.87 10.61
CA ARG A 89 -6.78 -12.25 9.43
C ARG A 89 -5.88 -13.02 8.46
N LYS A 90 -6.36 -14.14 7.91
CA LYS A 90 -5.65 -14.94 6.93
C LYS A 90 -6.53 -15.22 5.73
N VAL A 91 -5.93 -15.32 4.56
CA VAL A 91 -6.58 -15.77 3.33
C VAL A 91 -5.88 -17.02 2.86
N VAL A 92 -6.64 -18.10 2.72
CA VAL A 92 -6.12 -19.41 2.37
C VAL A 92 -6.73 -19.87 1.05
N ALA A 93 -5.91 -20.37 0.14
CA ALA A 93 -6.35 -21.07 -1.07
C ALA A 93 -6.30 -22.57 -0.86
N VAL A 94 -7.43 -23.25 -1.07
CA VAL A 94 -7.52 -24.71 -1.13
C VAL A 94 -7.67 -25.12 -2.59
N SER A 95 -6.76 -25.94 -3.10
CA SER A 95 -6.80 -26.47 -4.45
C SER A 95 -6.69 -27.99 -4.44
N SER A 96 -7.28 -28.67 -5.43
CA SER A 96 -7.24 -30.14 -5.50
C SER A 96 -7.02 -30.65 -6.90
N LEU A 97 -6.32 -31.78 -6.99
CA LEU A 97 -5.99 -32.45 -8.23
C LEU A 97 -6.23 -33.98 -8.06
N PRO A 98 -6.77 -34.69 -9.10
CA PRO A 98 -6.78 -36.13 -9.12
C PRO A 98 -5.36 -36.67 -9.32
N LEU A 99 -5.04 -37.79 -8.70
CA LEU A 99 -3.80 -38.53 -8.91
C LEU A 99 -4.00 -39.64 -9.94
N GLU A 100 -2.99 -39.90 -10.78
CA GLU A 100 -3.02 -41.00 -11.76
C GLU A 100 -3.21 -42.36 -11.11
N SER A 101 -2.80 -42.51 -9.85
CA SER A 101 -3.02 -43.74 -9.05
C SER A 101 -4.45 -43.95 -8.59
N GLY A 102 -5.39 -43.06 -8.94
CA GLY A 102 -6.81 -43.12 -8.55
C GLY A 102 -7.13 -42.39 -7.25
N GLY A 103 -6.15 -41.81 -6.54
CA GLY A 103 -6.34 -40.98 -5.36
C GLY A 103 -6.53 -39.50 -5.70
N ALA A 104 -6.47 -38.64 -4.67
CA ALA A 104 -6.54 -37.19 -4.82
C ALA A 104 -5.55 -36.47 -3.88
N VAL A 105 -5.11 -35.29 -4.27
CA VAL A 105 -4.31 -34.41 -3.43
C VAL A 105 -5.00 -33.07 -3.29
N ALA A 106 -5.07 -32.52 -2.07
CA ALA A 106 -5.42 -31.16 -1.80
C ALA A 106 -4.21 -30.39 -1.28
N MET A 107 -4.06 -29.16 -1.76
CA MET A 107 -3.02 -28.21 -1.32
C MET A 107 -3.67 -27.02 -0.65
N ILE A 108 -3.09 -26.60 0.47
CA ILE A 108 -3.54 -25.47 1.30
C ILE A 108 -2.43 -24.45 1.30
N GLU A 109 -2.65 -23.28 0.75
CA GLU A 109 -1.65 -22.21 0.60
C GLU A 109 -2.12 -20.97 1.32
N ASP A 110 -1.27 -20.40 2.18
CA ASP A 110 -1.51 -19.07 2.77
C ASP A 110 -1.18 -18.01 1.69
N ILE A 111 -2.21 -17.41 1.14
CA ILE A 111 -2.11 -16.38 0.10
C ILE A 111 -2.43 -14.98 0.65
N THR A 112 -2.35 -14.78 1.98
CA THR A 112 -2.76 -13.55 2.64
C THR A 112 -2.07 -12.34 2.04
N GLU A 113 -0.76 -12.41 1.88
CA GLU A 113 0.04 -11.30 1.33
C GLU A 113 -0.28 -11.04 -0.14
N GLN A 114 -0.32 -12.09 -0.97
CA GLN A 114 -0.66 -11.97 -2.40
C GLN A 114 -2.07 -11.43 -2.60
N HIS A 115 -3.04 -11.94 -1.83
CA HIS A 115 -4.43 -11.49 -1.91
C HIS A 115 -4.59 -10.05 -1.46
N LEU A 116 -3.83 -9.61 -0.44
CA LEU A 116 -3.80 -8.21 -0.02
C LEU A 116 -3.29 -7.30 -1.14
N VAL A 117 -2.17 -7.66 -1.78
CA VAL A 117 -1.61 -6.91 -2.91
C VAL A 117 -2.59 -6.83 -4.08
N ASP A 118 -3.22 -7.95 -4.46
CA ASP A 118 -4.20 -7.99 -5.55
C ASP A 118 -5.47 -7.19 -5.23
N THR A 119 -5.95 -7.24 -3.99
CA THR A 119 -7.11 -6.46 -3.54
C THR A 119 -6.79 -4.96 -3.60
N VAL A 120 -5.65 -4.57 -3.04
CA VAL A 120 -5.19 -3.18 -3.07
C VAL A 120 -5.05 -2.67 -4.51
N ARG A 121 -4.53 -3.50 -5.42
CA ARG A 121 -4.40 -3.15 -6.85
C ARG A 121 -5.77 -3.01 -7.53
N THR A 122 -6.70 -3.90 -7.24
CA THR A 122 -8.06 -3.85 -7.82
C THR A 122 -8.83 -2.64 -7.32
N ASP A 123 -8.79 -2.37 -6.03
CA ASP A 123 -9.41 -1.18 -5.41
C ASP A 123 -8.79 0.11 -5.94
N PHE A 124 -7.47 0.11 -6.18
CA PHE A 124 -6.77 1.24 -6.77
C PHE A 124 -7.30 1.56 -8.18
N VAL A 125 -7.41 0.56 -9.07
CA VAL A 125 -7.95 0.75 -10.42
C VAL A 125 -9.41 1.21 -10.40
N ALA A 126 -10.24 0.64 -9.53
CA ALA A 126 -11.63 1.04 -9.38
C ALA A 126 -11.76 2.50 -8.90
N ASN A 127 -10.98 2.89 -7.89
CA ASN A 127 -10.97 4.25 -7.35
C ASN A 127 -10.45 5.27 -8.37
N ILE A 128 -9.39 4.95 -9.13
CA ILE A 128 -8.92 5.78 -10.25
C ILE A 128 -10.04 6.04 -11.24
N SER A 129 -10.73 4.97 -11.64
CA SER A 129 -11.81 5.08 -12.64
C SER A 129 -12.91 6.00 -12.13
N HIS A 130 -13.28 5.94 -10.86
CA HIS A 130 -14.27 6.81 -10.25
C HIS A 130 -13.80 8.27 -10.13
N GLU A 131 -12.56 8.50 -9.67
CA GLU A 131 -12.01 9.84 -9.45
C GLU A 131 -11.71 10.57 -10.79
N LEU A 132 -11.45 9.84 -11.88
CA LEU A 132 -11.31 10.42 -13.22
C LEU A 132 -12.67 10.63 -13.93
N LYS A 133 -13.65 9.73 -13.73
CA LYS A 133 -14.95 9.82 -14.40
C LYS A 133 -15.72 11.07 -14.00
N THR A 134 -15.64 11.48 -12.75
CA THR A 134 -16.34 12.66 -12.23
C THR A 134 -15.89 13.96 -12.89
N PRO A 135 -14.59 14.34 -12.90
CA PRO A 135 -14.14 15.57 -13.54
C PRO A 135 -14.27 15.53 -15.07
N VAL A 136 -14.05 14.37 -15.70
CA VAL A 136 -14.28 14.22 -17.14
C VAL A 136 -15.76 14.42 -17.50
N GLY A 137 -16.68 13.91 -16.66
CA GLY A 137 -18.11 14.17 -16.80
C GLY A 137 -18.46 15.65 -16.61
N ALA A 138 -17.84 16.33 -15.66
CA ALA A 138 -18.01 17.77 -15.45
C ALA A 138 -17.52 18.59 -16.67
N LEU A 139 -16.37 18.22 -17.24
CA LEU A 139 -15.86 18.84 -18.47
C LEU A 139 -16.83 18.67 -19.64
N ALA A 140 -17.44 17.49 -19.82
CA ALA A 140 -18.42 17.25 -20.86
C ALA A 140 -19.65 18.14 -20.68
N VAL A 141 -20.21 18.24 -19.49
CA VAL A 141 -21.37 19.12 -19.18
C VAL A 141 -21.04 20.60 -19.40
N LEU A 142 -19.83 21.02 -18.96
CA LEU A 142 -19.39 22.41 -19.18
C LEU A 142 -19.24 22.73 -20.68
N ALA A 143 -18.71 21.76 -21.46
CA ALA A 143 -18.56 21.91 -22.91
C ALA A 143 -19.92 21.97 -23.63
N GLU A 144 -20.90 21.13 -23.22
CA GLU A 144 -22.25 21.18 -23.75
C GLU A 144 -22.95 22.54 -23.44
N ALA A 145 -22.84 22.99 -22.19
CA ALA A 145 -23.38 24.29 -21.77
C ALA A 145 -22.73 25.45 -22.53
N LEU A 146 -21.42 25.36 -22.80
CA LEU A 146 -20.69 26.38 -23.55
C LEU A 146 -21.13 26.45 -25.04
N ALA A 147 -21.48 25.28 -25.61
CA ALA A 147 -21.89 25.19 -27.01
C ALA A 147 -23.28 25.80 -27.28
N GLU A 148 -24.13 25.92 -26.26
CA GLU A 148 -25.49 26.44 -26.34
C GLU A 148 -25.64 27.88 -25.79
N GLU A 149 -24.56 28.48 -25.27
CA GLU A 149 -24.57 29.76 -24.57
C GLU A 149 -24.14 30.91 -25.50
N ASP A 150 -24.95 31.93 -25.57
CA ASP A 150 -24.70 33.15 -26.40
C ASP A 150 -24.18 34.34 -25.54
N ASP A 151 -24.38 34.32 -24.22
CA ASP A 151 -23.93 35.38 -23.31
C ASP A 151 -22.41 35.26 -23.06
N LEU A 152 -21.67 36.26 -23.53
CA LEU A 152 -20.20 36.27 -23.43
C LEU A 152 -19.65 36.21 -21.98
N ASP A 153 -20.38 36.78 -21.02
CA ASP A 153 -19.97 36.76 -19.62
C ASP A 153 -20.13 35.34 -19.03
N ILE A 154 -21.19 34.63 -19.46
CA ILE A 154 -21.41 33.23 -19.06
C ILE A 154 -20.41 32.32 -19.77
N VAL A 155 -20.19 32.53 -21.08
CA VAL A 155 -19.16 31.81 -21.86
C VAL A 155 -17.78 31.92 -21.19
N HIS A 156 -17.40 33.12 -20.76
CA HIS A 156 -16.13 33.34 -20.10
C HIS A 156 -16.02 32.54 -18.78
N ARG A 157 -17.03 32.62 -17.92
CA ARG A 157 -17.08 31.88 -16.64
C ARG A 157 -17.09 30.37 -16.83
N LEU A 158 -17.79 29.84 -17.83
CA LEU A 158 -17.81 28.41 -18.14
C LEU A 158 -16.42 27.94 -18.64
N SER A 159 -15.80 28.76 -19.50
CA SER A 159 -14.44 28.48 -20.00
C SER A 159 -13.40 28.44 -18.88
N GLU A 160 -13.45 29.40 -17.94
CA GLU A 160 -12.56 29.36 -16.76
C GLU A 160 -12.75 28.10 -15.94
N LYS A 161 -14.00 27.70 -15.66
CA LYS A 161 -14.28 26.43 -14.95
C LYS A 161 -13.79 25.20 -15.69
N MET A 162 -13.88 25.20 -17.04
CA MET A 162 -13.31 24.09 -17.84
C MET A 162 -11.80 24.00 -17.72
N VAL A 163 -11.10 25.14 -17.73
CA VAL A 163 -9.66 25.20 -17.56
C VAL A 163 -9.28 24.67 -16.18
N ASP A 164 -9.97 25.10 -15.12
CA ASP A 164 -9.72 24.66 -13.75
C ASP A 164 -9.91 23.14 -13.61
N GLU A 165 -10.99 22.59 -14.19
CA GLU A 165 -11.26 21.16 -14.14
C GLU A 165 -10.26 20.35 -14.98
N ALA A 166 -9.81 20.86 -16.13
CA ALA A 166 -8.78 20.22 -16.94
C ALA A 166 -7.43 20.17 -16.20
N ILE A 167 -7.04 21.26 -15.52
CA ILE A 167 -5.83 21.30 -14.67
C ILE A 167 -5.94 20.30 -13.53
N ARG A 168 -7.13 20.17 -12.93
CA ARG A 168 -7.39 19.20 -11.86
C ARG A 168 -7.23 17.76 -12.34
N VAL A 169 -7.75 17.42 -13.54
CA VAL A 169 -7.54 16.09 -14.15
C VAL A 169 -6.06 15.83 -14.36
N GLY A 170 -5.31 16.82 -14.90
CA GLY A 170 -3.87 16.72 -15.09
C GLY A 170 -3.14 16.38 -13.78
N ARG A 171 -3.39 17.12 -12.70
CA ARG A 171 -2.80 16.85 -11.37
C ARG A 171 -3.15 15.45 -10.85
N THR A 172 -4.39 15.01 -11.04
CA THR A 172 -4.80 13.66 -10.61
C THR A 172 -4.00 12.59 -11.37
N ILE A 173 -3.76 12.77 -12.67
CA ILE A 173 -2.96 11.86 -13.47
C ILE A 173 -1.50 11.88 -13.01
N ASP A 174 -0.92 13.05 -12.76
CA ASP A 174 0.46 13.18 -12.29
C ASP A 174 0.67 12.50 -10.92
N ASP A 175 -0.25 12.72 -9.97
CA ASP A 175 -0.23 12.07 -8.66
C ASP A 175 -0.32 10.53 -8.78
N LEU A 176 -1.15 10.03 -9.70
CA LEU A 176 -1.30 8.59 -9.97
C LEU A 176 -0.04 7.99 -10.57
N LEU A 177 0.59 8.67 -11.52
CA LEU A 177 1.83 8.24 -12.13
C LEU A 177 2.98 8.25 -11.11
N GLU A 178 3.00 9.25 -10.24
CA GLU A 178 3.99 9.33 -9.18
C GLU A 178 3.81 8.20 -8.15
N LEU A 179 2.58 7.98 -7.67
CA LEU A 179 2.28 6.87 -6.76
C LEU A 179 2.64 5.53 -7.40
N SER A 180 2.30 5.32 -8.67
CA SER A 180 2.66 4.11 -9.43
C SER A 180 4.16 3.89 -9.50
N ARG A 181 4.97 4.95 -9.74
CA ARG A 181 6.43 4.87 -9.76
C ARG A 181 7.01 4.52 -8.39
N ILE A 182 6.43 5.06 -7.32
CA ILE A 182 6.88 4.81 -5.95
C ILE A 182 6.53 3.38 -5.51
N GLU A 183 5.37 2.86 -5.91
CA GLU A 183 4.93 1.49 -5.55
C GLU A 183 5.59 0.40 -6.38
N PHE A 184 5.78 0.63 -7.68
CA PHE A 184 6.24 -0.40 -8.63
C PHE A 184 7.61 -0.12 -9.24
N GLY A 185 8.25 0.99 -8.88
CA GLY A 185 9.51 1.47 -9.48
C GLY A 185 10.78 0.75 -9.02
N GLY A 186 10.68 -0.29 -8.21
CA GLY A 186 11.83 -0.99 -7.62
C GLY A 186 12.35 -0.34 -6.33
N GLU A 187 13.46 -0.85 -5.82
CA GLU A 187 14.07 -0.33 -4.60
C GLU A 187 14.53 1.13 -4.80
N ALA A 188 14.18 1.99 -3.85
CA ALA A 188 14.62 3.38 -3.84
C ALA A 188 16.16 3.45 -3.74
N VAL A 189 16.77 4.31 -4.53
CA VAL A 189 18.20 4.57 -4.43
C VAL A 189 18.48 5.26 -3.08
N LYS A 190 19.21 4.58 -2.21
CA LYS A 190 19.47 5.06 -0.83
C LYS A 190 20.85 5.75 -0.77
N ASP A 191 20.93 6.97 -1.28
CA ASP A 191 22.13 7.81 -1.22
C ASP A 191 22.04 8.85 -0.08
N PRO A 192 23.19 9.38 0.40
CA PRO A 192 23.20 10.53 1.29
C PRO A 192 22.66 11.78 0.58
N VAL A 193 21.62 12.40 1.12
CA VAL A 193 20.95 13.57 0.56
C VAL A 193 20.91 14.71 1.57
N SER A 194 21.29 15.92 1.16
CA SER A 194 21.20 17.13 1.98
C SER A 194 19.74 17.44 2.31
N VAL A 195 19.41 17.48 3.61
CA VAL A 195 18.07 17.81 4.10
C VAL A 195 17.69 19.23 3.75
N GLU A 196 18.64 20.19 3.85
CA GLU A 196 18.39 21.58 3.47
C GLU A 196 17.95 21.66 2.00
N SER A 197 18.62 20.93 1.09
CA SER A 197 18.26 20.95 -0.34
C SER A 197 16.88 20.36 -0.61
N ILE A 198 16.45 19.34 0.17
CA ILE A 198 15.09 18.76 0.08
C ILE A 198 14.07 19.81 0.48
N LEU A 199 14.26 20.46 1.64
CA LEU A 199 13.32 21.46 2.15
C LEU A 199 13.20 22.67 1.21
N GLN A 200 14.34 23.20 0.72
CA GLN A 200 14.37 24.33 -0.21
C GLN A 200 13.61 24.04 -1.49
N GLU A 201 13.86 22.89 -2.14
CA GLU A 201 13.18 22.53 -3.37
C GLU A 201 11.68 22.31 -3.14
N SER A 202 11.31 21.67 -2.03
CA SER A 202 9.92 21.43 -1.69
C SER A 202 9.14 22.72 -1.47
N ILE A 203 9.73 23.69 -0.80
CA ILE A 203 9.15 25.03 -0.60
C ILE A 203 9.02 25.76 -1.95
N GLU A 204 10.04 25.66 -2.81
CA GLU A 204 10.01 26.31 -4.12
C GLU A 204 8.86 25.77 -4.99
N ARG A 205 8.61 24.46 -4.96
CA ARG A 205 7.48 23.83 -5.66
C ARG A 205 6.12 24.35 -5.17
N GLY A 206 5.98 24.56 -3.85
CA GLY A 206 4.75 25.11 -3.25
C GLY A 206 4.61 26.64 -3.37
N ARG A 207 5.63 27.37 -3.83
CA ARG A 207 5.66 28.84 -3.81
C ARG A 207 4.51 29.50 -4.54
N SER A 208 4.16 29.03 -5.75
CA SER A 208 3.07 29.58 -6.55
C SER A 208 1.73 29.46 -5.81
N MET A 209 1.47 28.31 -5.23
CA MET A 209 0.24 28.06 -4.44
C MET A 209 0.22 28.93 -3.18
N ALA A 210 1.34 29.02 -2.45
CA ALA A 210 1.46 29.85 -1.26
C ALA A 210 1.15 31.33 -1.57
N THR A 211 1.68 31.84 -2.69
CA THR A 211 1.41 33.22 -3.14
C THR A 211 -0.06 33.43 -3.46
N THR A 212 -0.70 32.49 -4.17
CA THR A 212 -2.13 32.56 -4.53
C THR A 212 -3.04 32.56 -3.30
N HIS A 213 -2.66 31.82 -2.24
CA HIS A 213 -3.44 31.73 -0.99
C HIS A 213 -3.02 32.77 0.06
N SER A 214 -2.09 33.66 -0.25
CA SER A 214 -1.53 34.66 0.70
C SER A 214 -0.89 34.02 1.93
N ILE A 215 -0.22 32.84 1.76
CA ILE A 215 0.44 32.13 2.84
C ILE A 215 1.94 32.37 2.81
N LYS A 216 2.52 32.68 3.99
CA LYS A 216 3.96 32.81 4.14
C LYS A 216 4.59 31.47 4.54
N VAL A 217 5.40 30.87 3.67
CA VAL A 217 6.17 29.67 4.03
C VAL A 217 7.48 30.11 4.66
N VAL A 218 7.73 29.69 5.89
CA VAL A 218 8.95 30.01 6.68
C VAL A 218 9.76 28.73 6.86
N MET A 219 11.00 28.75 6.38
CA MET A 219 11.94 27.67 6.61
C MET A 219 12.84 27.99 7.81
N ASN A 220 12.84 27.13 8.82
CA ASN A 220 13.87 27.10 9.83
C ASN A 220 15.02 26.26 9.30
N THR A 221 16.09 26.93 8.86
CA THR A 221 17.23 26.29 8.20
C THR A 221 17.85 25.23 9.10
N PRO A 222 17.92 23.95 8.65
CA PRO A 222 18.59 22.90 9.40
C PRO A 222 20.11 23.11 9.40
N ASP A 223 20.81 22.36 10.25
CA ASP A 223 22.28 22.35 10.23
C ASP A 223 22.78 21.95 8.84
N ALA A 224 23.81 22.65 8.34
CA ALA A 224 24.32 22.49 6.97
C ALA A 224 24.81 21.06 6.65
N ASP A 225 25.24 20.32 7.69
CA ASP A 225 25.76 18.96 7.56
C ASP A 225 24.67 17.88 7.74
N MET A 226 23.38 18.27 7.89
CA MET A 226 22.30 17.33 8.07
C MET A 226 22.01 16.58 6.74
N GLN A 227 22.22 15.26 6.76
CA GLN A 227 21.96 14.39 5.63
C GLN A 227 21.04 13.24 6.02
N ALA A 228 20.09 12.90 5.13
CA ALA A 228 19.26 11.72 5.21
C ALA A 228 19.74 10.66 4.21
N ILE A 229 19.44 9.39 4.47
CA ILE A 229 19.65 8.31 3.51
C ILE A 229 18.37 8.14 2.71
N GLY A 230 18.42 8.30 1.38
CA GLY A 230 17.24 8.09 0.58
C GLY A 230 17.33 8.53 -0.88
N ASP A 231 16.23 8.36 -1.60
CA ASP A 231 16.03 8.88 -2.93
C ASP A 231 15.57 10.35 -2.85
N ARG A 232 16.42 11.24 -3.35
CA ARG A 232 16.17 12.68 -3.31
C ARG A 232 14.82 13.07 -3.95
N ARG A 233 14.45 12.42 -5.06
CA ARG A 233 13.21 12.74 -5.79
C ARG A 233 11.99 12.37 -4.96
N GLN A 234 12.00 11.19 -4.36
CA GLN A 234 10.91 10.71 -3.52
C GLN A 234 10.79 11.57 -2.25
N LEU A 235 11.91 11.91 -1.59
CA LEU A 235 11.89 12.75 -0.40
C LEU A 235 11.40 14.18 -0.69
N VAL A 236 11.83 14.79 -1.79
CA VAL A 236 11.33 16.10 -2.24
C VAL A 236 9.84 16.03 -2.54
N SER A 237 9.37 14.96 -3.22
CA SER A 237 7.95 14.78 -3.49
C SER A 237 7.14 14.68 -2.20
N ALA A 238 7.56 13.85 -1.25
CA ALA A 238 6.87 13.69 0.03
C ALA A 238 6.76 15.03 0.79
N VAL A 239 7.87 15.77 0.94
CA VAL A 239 7.85 17.06 1.63
C VAL A 239 7.04 18.10 0.86
N SER A 240 7.09 18.11 -0.49
CA SER A 240 6.25 19.01 -1.31
C SER A 240 4.77 18.76 -1.07
N ASN A 241 4.34 17.48 -1.02
CA ASN A 241 2.95 17.12 -0.70
C ASN A 241 2.53 17.62 0.70
N LEU A 242 3.43 17.56 1.68
CA LEU A 242 3.15 18.11 3.02
C LEU A 242 3.03 19.62 2.99
N VAL A 243 3.93 20.33 2.29
CA VAL A 243 3.90 21.81 2.14
C VAL A 243 2.64 22.26 1.40
N GLU A 244 2.28 21.61 0.30
CA GLU A 244 1.07 21.92 -0.46
C GLU A 244 -0.19 21.70 0.37
N ASN A 245 -0.28 20.63 1.15
CA ASN A 245 -1.39 20.39 2.07
C ASN A 245 -1.44 21.48 3.15
N ALA A 246 -0.32 21.81 3.76
CA ALA A 246 -0.25 22.85 4.77
C ALA A 246 -0.73 24.23 4.22
N VAL A 247 -0.28 24.61 3.02
CA VAL A 247 -0.73 25.84 2.36
C VAL A 247 -2.23 25.80 2.08
N LYS A 248 -2.72 24.70 1.56
CA LYS A 248 -4.10 24.52 1.13
C LYS A 248 -5.12 24.60 2.27
N TYR A 249 -4.77 24.09 3.45
CA TYR A 249 -5.66 24.04 4.61
C TYR A 249 -5.41 25.14 5.64
N SER A 250 -4.45 26.02 5.38
CA SER A 250 -4.19 27.22 6.16
C SER A 250 -5.20 28.34 5.84
N GLU A 251 -5.44 29.20 6.82
CA GLU A 251 -6.22 30.40 6.59
C GLU A 251 -5.39 31.47 5.85
N PRO A 252 -6.00 32.32 5.01
CA PRO A 252 -5.29 33.42 4.36
C PRO A 252 -4.53 34.28 5.38
N ASP A 253 -3.40 34.85 4.95
CA ASP A 253 -2.50 35.69 5.76
C ASP A 253 -1.83 34.96 6.95
N SER A 254 -1.91 33.63 7.02
CA SER A 254 -1.22 32.80 7.99
C SER A 254 0.18 32.37 7.50
N SER A 255 0.83 31.50 8.25
CA SER A 255 2.15 30.97 7.88
C SER A 255 2.19 29.45 7.95
N VAL A 256 3.06 28.84 7.14
CA VAL A 256 3.46 27.45 7.21
C VAL A 256 4.92 27.39 7.62
N GLU A 257 5.25 26.62 8.64
CA GLU A 257 6.61 26.44 9.13
C GLU A 257 7.17 25.10 8.65
N VAL A 258 8.36 25.14 8.04
CA VAL A 258 9.11 23.97 7.58
C VAL A 258 10.42 23.89 8.32
N SER A 259 10.73 22.76 8.95
CA SER A 259 11.95 22.58 9.74
C SER A 259 12.44 21.13 9.67
N ALA A 260 13.68 20.91 10.08
CA ALA A 260 14.20 19.57 10.30
C ALA A 260 15.00 19.51 11.60
N LEU A 261 14.96 18.35 12.24
CA LEU A 261 15.65 18.04 13.49
C LEU A 261 16.33 16.68 13.37
N VAL A 262 17.40 16.50 14.12
CA VAL A 262 18.04 15.20 14.32
C VAL A 262 17.50 14.60 15.61
N ASP A 263 17.00 13.37 15.52
CA ASP A 263 16.64 12.54 16.67
C ASP A 263 17.40 11.22 16.57
N SER A 264 18.54 11.14 17.28
CA SER A 264 19.42 9.98 17.28
C SER A 264 19.89 9.58 15.88
N ASP A 265 19.44 8.40 15.38
CA ASP A 265 19.77 7.88 14.05
C ASP A 265 18.79 8.32 12.96
N TRP A 266 17.92 9.29 13.26
CA TRP A 266 16.85 9.75 12.40
C TRP A 266 16.94 11.23 12.09
N VAL A 267 16.44 11.60 10.93
CA VAL A 267 16.10 12.96 10.55
C VAL A 267 14.59 13.09 10.52
N GLU A 268 14.06 14.05 11.24
CA GLU A 268 12.66 14.43 11.23
C GLU A 268 12.48 15.72 10.43
N MET A 269 11.81 15.64 9.30
CA MET A 269 11.36 16.80 8.51
C MET A 269 9.93 17.12 8.92
N ARG A 270 9.72 18.36 9.40
CA ARG A 270 8.44 18.80 9.99
C ARG A 270 7.83 19.90 9.16
N VAL A 271 6.54 19.78 8.88
CA VAL A 271 5.71 20.81 8.26
C VAL A 271 4.54 21.10 9.18
N ARG A 272 4.43 22.35 9.63
CA ARG A 272 3.38 22.82 10.53
C ARG A 272 2.55 23.88 9.86
N ASP A 273 1.24 23.70 9.91
CA ASP A 273 0.23 24.68 9.54
C ASP A 273 -0.54 25.18 10.77
N PHE A 274 -1.18 26.32 10.62
CA PHE A 274 -2.08 26.93 11.60
C PHE A 274 -3.49 27.04 11.00
N GLY A 275 -3.92 25.99 10.32
CA GLY A 275 -5.17 25.93 9.60
C GLY A 275 -6.31 25.28 10.39
N VAL A 276 -7.25 24.70 9.68
CA VAL A 276 -8.49 24.14 10.24
C VAL A 276 -8.27 22.91 11.13
N GLY A 277 -7.09 22.29 11.09
CA GLY A 277 -6.80 21.05 11.80
C GLY A 277 -7.57 19.85 11.26
N ILE A 278 -7.35 18.69 11.91
CA ILE A 278 -7.89 17.39 11.51
C ILE A 278 -8.63 16.77 12.69
N PRO A 279 -9.90 16.34 12.54
CA PRO A 279 -10.62 15.65 13.58
C PRO A 279 -9.93 14.35 14.00
N LEU A 280 -9.93 14.04 15.30
CA LEU A 280 -9.22 12.89 15.87
C LEU A 280 -9.61 11.54 15.20
N ARG A 281 -10.89 11.39 14.83
CA ARG A 281 -11.41 10.18 14.15
C ARG A 281 -10.84 9.95 12.76
N ASP A 282 -10.25 10.98 12.14
CA ASP A 282 -9.79 10.95 10.76
C ASP A 282 -8.24 10.81 10.68
N LEU A 283 -7.50 11.00 11.80
CA LEU A 283 -6.03 11.01 11.83
C LEU A 283 -5.40 9.72 11.29
N ASP A 284 -5.96 8.55 11.59
CA ASP A 284 -5.45 7.27 11.10
C ASP A 284 -5.73 7.06 9.61
N ARG A 285 -6.78 7.72 9.10
CA ARG A 285 -7.31 7.51 7.76
C ARG A 285 -6.80 8.48 6.71
N ILE A 286 -6.28 9.64 7.10
CA ILE A 286 -5.82 10.67 6.15
C ILE A 286 -4.70 10.19 5.22
N PHE A 287 -4.00 9.11 5.58
CA PHE A 287 -2.97 8.47 4.77
C PHE A 287 -3.52 7.38 3.83
N GLU A 288 -4.83 7.06 3.92
CA GLU A 288 -5.48 6.15 2.97
C GLU A 288 -5.62 6.84 1.60
N ARG A 289 -5.49 6.08 0.52
CA ARG A 289 -5.65 6.60 -0.85
C ARG A 289 -7.06 7.12 -1.07
N PHE A 290 -7.17 8.29 -1.71
CA PHE A 290 -8.43 8.98 -2.01
C PHE A 290 -9.25 9.37 -0.77
N TYR A 291 -8.68 9.22 0.43
CA TYR A 291 -9.37 9.65 1.64
C TYR A 291 -9.38 11.18 1.77
N ARG A 292 -10.51 11.70 2.20
CA ARG A 292 -10.72 13.15 2.42
C ARG A 292 -11.69 13.32 3.59
N VAL A 293 -11.33 14.18 4.54
CA VAL A 293 -12.12 14.45 5.76
C VAL A 293 -13.51 14.97 5.42
N ASP A 294 -13.62 15.86 4.42
CA ASP A 294 -14.89 16.43 4.00
C ASP A 294 -15.00 16.52 2.47
N ARG A 295 -15.77 15.58 1.87
CA ARG A 295 -15.94 15.49 0.42
C ARG A 295 -16.70 16.68 -0.18
N ALA A 296 -17.56 17.36 0.59
CA ALA A 296 -18.36 18.47 0.10
C ALA A 296 -17.54 19.77 0.02
N ARG A 297 -16.81 20.10 1.07
CA ARG A 297 -15.98 21.31 1.17
C ARG A 297 -14.71 21.22 0.32
N SER A 298 -14.28 20.02 0.02
CA SER A 298 -13.03 19.75 -0.69
C SER A 298 -13.15 19.75 -2.21
N ARG A 299 -14.36 19.90 -2.79
CA ARG A 299 -14.51 20.17 -4.24
C ARG A 299 -13.93 21.51 -4.62
N ASP A 300 -14.08 22.51 -3.78
CA ASP A 300 -13.55 23.86 -3.99
C ASP A 300 -12.01 23.93 -3.79
N THR A 301 -11.43 23.03 -3.00
CA THR A 301 -10.00 23.00 -2.73
C THR A 301 -9.17 22.07 -3.63
N GLY A 302 -9.81 21.31 -4.54
CA GLY A 302 -9.15 20.61 -5.66
C GLY A 302 -8.17 19.47 -5.30
N GLY A 303 -8.22 18.85 -4.11
CA GLY A 303 -7.29 17.77 -3.74
C GLY A 303 -7.70 16.38 -4.26
N THR A 304 -6.72 15.60 -4.68
CA THR A 304 -6.87 14.24 -5.19
C THR A 304 -7.05 13.19 -4.10
N GLY A 305 -6.62 13.48 -2.85
CA GLY A 305 -6.55 12.52 -1.76
C GLY A 305 -5.40 11.51 -1.91
N LEU A 306 -4.46 11.78 -2.81
CA LEU A 306 -3.29 10.91 -3.04
C LEU A 306 -2.02 11.43 -2.37
N GLY A 307 -1.89 12.75 -2.16
CA GLY A 307 -0.65 13.35 -1.65
C GLY A 307 -0.15 12.75 -0.34
N LEU A 308 -1.02 12.56 0.68
CA LEU A 308 -0.62 11.95 1.95
C LEU A 308 -0.35 10.44 1.82
N ALA A 309 -1.01 9.74 0.90
CA ALA A 309 -0.69 8.35 0.58
C ALA A 309 0.72 8.25 -0.04
N ILE A 310 1.09 9.19 -0.92
CA ILE A 310 2.47 9.30 -1.47
C ILE A 310 3.47 9.49 -0.32
N VAL A 311 3.22 10.40 0.61
CA VAL A 311 4.10 10.62 1.78
C VAL A 311 4.32 9.33 2.57
N ARG A 312 3.26 8.58 2.86
CA ARG A 312 3.33 7.30 3.58
C ARG A 312 4.13 6.25 2.81
N HIS A 313 3.93 6.14 1.49
CA HIS A 313 4.70 5.20 0.65
C HIS A 313 6.18 5.57 0.61
N VAL A 314 6.49 6.86 0.45
CA VAL A 314 7.87 7.34 0.51
C VAL A 314 8.51 7.03 1.86
N ALA A 315 7.82 7.30 2.98
CA ALA A 315 8.32 6.94 4.31
C ALA A 315 8.67 5.45 4.40
N ASN A 316 7.74 4.57 3.99
CA ASN A 316 7.95 3.12 4.00
C ASN A 316 9.12 2.67 3.12
N ASN A 317 9.28 3.23 1.91
CA ASN A 317 10.39 2.91 1.00
C ASN A 317 11.76 3.30 1.58
N HIS A 318 11.76 4.22 2.54
CA HIS A 318 12.96 4.72 3.21
C HIS A 318 13.15 4.12 4.61
N ASP A 319 12.46 3.01 4.95
CA ASP A 319 12.46 2.40 6.29
C ASP A 319 12.12 3.41 7.40
N GLY A 320 11.36 4.43 7.05
CA GLY A 320 10.97 5.55 7.89
C GLY A 320 9.50 5.50 8.31
N GLU A 321 9.04 6.61 8.86
CA GLU A 321 7.68 6.76 9.35
C GLU A 321 7.15 8.17 9.03
N VAL A 322 5.83 8.28 8.85
CA VAL A 322 5.12 9.56 8.84
C VAL A 322 4.10 9.59 9.97
N SER A 323 4.10 10.68 10.72
CA SER A 323 3.15 10.92 11.79
C SER A 323 2.52 12.31 11.69
N VAL A 324 1.38 12.49 12.38
CA VAL A 324 0.66 13.75 12.44
C VAL A 324 0.18 14.02 13.85
N THR A 325 0.30 15.27 14.27
CA THR A 325 -0.35 15.80 15.47
C THR A 325 -1.21 16.97 15.04
N SER A 326 -2.50 16.93 15.36
CA SER A 326 -3.44 17.97 14.95
C SER A 326 -4.50 18.22 16.01
N ILE A 327 -4.91 19.48 16.11
CA ILE A 327 -6.04 19.92 16.94
C ILE A 327 -6.96 20.71 16.02
N GLU A 328 -8.23 20.29 15.99
CA GLU A 328 -9.26 20.93 15.17
C GLU A 328 -9.39 22.43 15.56
N GLY A 329 -9.23 23.32 14.59
CA GLY A 329 -9.22 24.78 14.77
C GLY A 329 -7.86 25.39 15.16
N GLU A 330 -6.81 24.58 15.40
CA GLU A 330 -5.47 25.09 15.78
C GLU A 330 -4.39 24.77 14.73
N GLY A 331 -4.67 23.82 13.81
CA GLY A 331 -3.74 23.41 12.76
C GLY A 331 -3.17 22.01 12.96
N SER A 332 -2.18 21.67 12.13
CA SER A 332 -1.55 20.34 12.11
C SER A 332 -0.03 20.42 12.02
N THR A 333 0.63 19.41 12.55
CA THR A 333 2.08 19.21 12.37
C THR A 333 2.30 17.81 11.83
N PHE A 334 2.80 17.72 10.60
CA PHE A 334 3.24 16.50 9.98
C PHE A 334 4.73 16.30 10.17
N VAL A 335 5.14 15.08 10.47
CA VAL A 335 6.55 14.71 10.68
C VAL A 335 6.87 13.52 9.77
N LEU A 336 7.80 13.74 8.84
CA LEU A 336 8.40 12.67 8.03
C LEU A 336 9.75 12.30 8.66
N LYS A 337 9.87 11.08 9.12
CA LYS A 337 11.06 10.53 9.79
C LYS A 337 11.76 9.55 8.86
N VAL A 338 13.05 9.78 8.58
CA VAL A 338 13.87 8.95 7.69
C VAL A 338 15.24 8.70 8.31
N PRO A 339 15.96 7.62 7.93
CA PRO A 339 17.28 7.32 8.47
C PRO A 339 18.27 8.45 8.19
N ARG A 340 19.04 8.81 9.23
CA ARG A 340 20.12 9.77 9.17
C ARG A 340 21.35 9.15 8.51
N PHE A 341 21.99 9.87 7.61
CA PHE A 341 23.33 9.52 7.18
C PHE A 341 24.36 9.99 8.22
N THR A 342 25.13 9.05 8.75
CA THR A 342 26.28 9.33 9.63
C THR A 342 27.53 8.74 9.02
N VAL A 343 28.54 9.59 8.80
CA VAL A 343 29.88 9.09 8.44
C VAL A 343 30.40 8.29 9.62
N LYS A 344 30.52 6.97 9.50
CA LYS A 344 31.28 6.18 10.47
C LYS A 344 32.70 6.76 10.50
N LYS A 345 33.07 7.48 11.57
CA LYS A 345 34.47 7.74 11.84
C LYS A 345 35.12 6.37 12.09
N GLU A 346 35.87 5.89 11.10
CA GLU A 346 36.85 4.82 11.37
C GLU A 346 37.77 5.39 12.45
N ASN A 347 37.75 4.75 13.60
CA ASN A 347 38.70 5.05 14.68
C ASN A 347 40.10 4.62 14.16
N PRO A 348 41.12 5.47 14.24
CA PRO A 348 42.46 5.17 13.85
C PRO A 348 43.12 4.07 14.69
#